data_d33402bdf517750795f1eca136cf2fdc
#
_entry.id   d33402bdf517750795f1eca136cf2fdc
#
_cell.length_a   1.000
_cell.length_b   1.000
_cell.length_c   1.000
_cell.angle_alpha   90.00
_cell.angle_beta   90.00
_cell.angle_gamma   90.00
#
_symmetry.space_group_name_H-M   'P 1'
#
loop_
_entity.id
_entity.type
_entity.pdbx_description
1 polymer ?
#
loop_
_entity_poly.entity_id
_entity_poly.type
_entity_poly.pdbx_seq_one_letter_code
_entity_poly.pdbx_strand_id
1 'polypeptide(L)'
;MEEKMFNELMESIRQGKAIMRGEMEPGRKFIVDDIDVKTIRKQFNLSQNKFAQLLGISIGTLRNWEQGRRKPEGPARTLLRVAAKHPEAILDVSRSA
;
A
#
# COMPACT_ATOMS: atom_id res chain seq x y z
N MET A 1 -14.31 -6.63 3.17
CA MET A 1 -13.47 -7.31 2.17
C MET A 1 -13.66 -8.81 2.28
N GLU A 2 -13.85 -9.44 1.17
CA GLU A 2 -14.02 -10.88 1.17
C GLU A 2 -12.71 -11.59 1.50
N GLU A 3 -12.83 -12.70 2.16
CA GLU A 3 -11.69 -13.51 2.53
C GLU A 3 -10.87 -13.91 1.31
N LYS A 4 -11.53 -14.27 0.24
CA LYS A 4 -10.85 -14.65 -0.99
C LYS A 4 -9.99 -13.52 -1.54
N MET A 5 -10.53 -12.31 -1.55
CA MET A 5 -9.81 -11.14 -2.01
C MET A 5 -8.60 -10.87 -1.14
N PHE A 6 -8.79 -11.00 0.16
CA PHE A 6 -7.71 -10.78 1.09
C PHE A 6 -6.60 -11.81 0.87
N ASN A 7 -6.96 -13.06 0.69
CA ASN A 7 -5.98 -14.12 0.47
C ASN A 7 -5.21 -13.90 -0.82
N GLU A 8 -5.89 -13.48 -1.87
CA GLU A 8 -5.23 -13.20 -3.14
C GLU A 8 -4.25 -12.04 -3.00
N LEU A 9 -4.64 -11.03 -2.26
CA LEU A 9 -3.78 -9.89 -2.03
C LEU A 9 -2.54 -10.29 -1.25
N MET A 10 -2.72 -11.07 -0.20
CA MET A 10 -1.60 -11.52 0.62
C MET A 10 -0.68 -12.43 -0.17
N GLU A 11 -1.25 -13.27 -1.01
CA GLU A 11 -0.44 -14.14 -1.85
C GLU A 11 0.42 -13.35 -2.80
N SER A 12 -0.17 -12.33 -3.42
CA SER A 12 0.55 -11.47 -4.35
C SER A 12 1.70 -10.74 -3.66
N ILE A 13 1.44 -10.21 -2.48
CA ILE A 13 2.47 -9.51 -1.71
C ILE A 13 3.58 -10.47 -1.31
N ARG A 14 3.21 -11.66 -0.88
CA ARG A 14 4.18 -12.65 -0.45
C ARG A 14 5.07 -13.09 -1.60
N GLN A 15 4.49 -13.31 -2.76
CA GLN A 15 5.25 -13.69 -3.93
C GLN A 15 6.21 -12.61 -4.36
N GLY A 16 5.73 -11.37 -4.37
CA GLY A 16 6.58 -10.25 -4.72
C GLY A 16 7.74 -10.12 -3.75
N LYS A 17 7.46 -10.31 -2.47
CA LYS A 17 8.50 -10.22 -1.46
C LYS A 17 9.54 -11.33 -1.63
N ALA A 18 9.07 -12.53 -1.94
CA ALA A 18 9.97 -13.65 -2.14
C ALA A 18 10.86 -13.43 -3.35
N ILE A 19 10.28 -12.95 -4.43
CA ILE A 19 11.04 -12.64 -5.64
C ILE A 19 12.09 -11.60 -5.36
N MET A 20 11.73 -10.56 -4.65
CA MET A 20 12.67 -9.51 -4.32
C MET A 20 13.83 -10.03 -3.49
N ARG A 21 13.54 -10.90 -2.54
CA ARG A 21 14.60 -11.47 -1.73
C ARG A 21 15.53 -12.35 -2.56
N GLY A 22 14.97 -13.07 -3.50
CA GLY A 22 15.76 -13.94 -4.34
C GLY A 22 16.68 -13.21 -5.29
N GLU A 23 16.28 -12.02 -5.69
CA GLU A 23 17.06 -11.23 -6.64
C GLU A 23 17.88 -10.15 -6.01
N MET A 24 17.57 -9.78 -4.78
CA MET A 24 18.18 -8.65 -4.14
C MET A 24 19.58 -8.95 -3.65
N GLU A 25 20.48 -8.07 -4.03
CA GLU A 25 21.79 -8.04 -3.43
C GLU A 25 21.64 -7.46 -2.02
N PRO A 26 22.53 -7.81 -1.10
CA PRO A 26 22.43 -7.29 0.25
C PRO A 26 22.37 -5.78 0.36
N GLY A 27 22.88 -5.06 -0.59
CA GLY A 27 22.86 -3.61 -0.54
C GLY A 27 21.62 -2.95 -1.09
N ARG A 28 20.72 -3.73 -1.63
CA ARG A 28 19.53 -3.17 -2.30
C ARG A 28 18.38 -3.03 -1.36
N LYS A 29 18.35 -1.93 -0.67
CA LYS A 29 17.28 -1.69 0.29
C LYS A 29 16.17 -0.83 -0.24
N PHE A 30 16.43 -0.08 -1.28
CA PHE A 30 15.47 0.88 -1.79
C PHE A 30 14.15 0.24 -2.20
N ILE A 31 14.19 -1.00 -2.60
CA ILE A 31 12.97 -1.71 -3.02
C ILE A 31 11.99 -1.81 -1.87
N VAL A 32 12.50 -2.02 -0.68
CA VAL A 32 11.67 -2.12 0.50
C VAL A 32 11.05 -0.77 0.85
N ASP A 33 11.80 0.29 0.59
CA ASP A 33 11.36 1.62 0.92
C ASP A 33 10.60 2.32 -0.19
N ASP A 34 10.66 1.78 -1.38
CA ASP A 34 10.02 2.38 -2.53
C ASP A 34 8.56 1.94 -2.62
N ILE A 35 7.71 2.72 -2.01
CA ILE A 35 6.29 2.39 -1.93
C ILE A 35 5.57 2.87 -3.18
N ASP A 36 4.93 1.94 -3.88
CA ASP A 36 4.12 2.27 -5.03
C ASP A 36 2.67 2.44 -4.60
N VAL A 37 2.31 3.67 -4.33
CA VAL A 37 1.00 3.99 -3.80
C VAL A 37 -0.12 3.60 -4.76
N LYS A 38 0.10 3.80 -6.04
CA LYS A 38 -0.90 3.46 -7.04
C LYS A 38 -1.19 1.96 -7.06
N THR A 39 -0.15 1.16 -6.95
CA THR A 39 -0.30 -0.28 -6.91
C THR A 39 -1.06 -0.72 -5.67
N ILE A 40 -0.75 -0.11 -4.54
CA ILE A 40 -1.46 -0.43 -3.30
C ILE A 40 -2.94 -0.09 -3.45
N ARG A 41 -3.24 1.09 -3.99
CA ARG A 41 -4.62 1.49 -4.20
C ARG A 41 -5.37 0.51 -5.10
N LYS A 42 -4.73 0.08 -6.16
CA LYS A 42 -5.36 -0.86 -7.08
C LYS A 42 -5.66 -2.19 -6.44
N GLN A 43 -4.84 -2.61 -5.52
CA GLN A 43 -5.08 -3.85 -4.79
C GLN A 43 -6.31 -3.73 -3.90
N PHE A 44 -6.63 -2.52 -3.44
CA PHE A 44 -7.87 -2.27 -2.70
C PHE A 44 -9.07 -2.14 -3.62
N ASN A 45 -8.83 -1.99 -4.91
CA ASN A 45 -9.89 -1.81 -5.90
C ASN A 45 -10.73 -0.57 -5.63
N LEU A 46 -10.08 0.50 -5.24
CA LEU A 46 -10.73 1.76 -4.90
C LEU A 46 -10.30 2.87 -5.84
N SER A 47 -11.20 3.83 -6.01
CA SER A 47 -10.87 5.05 -6.72
C SER A 47 -9.91 5.90 -5.88
N GLN A 48 -9.33 6.92 -6.50
CA GLN A 48 -8.47 7.83 -5.76
C GLN A 48 -9.22 8.51 -4.63
N ASN A 49 -10.44 8.96 -4.89
CA ASN A 49 -11.25 9.61 -3.85
C ASN A 49 -11.50 8.67 -2.67
N LYS A 50 -11.91 7.47 -2.97
CA LYS A 50 -12.21 6.51 -1.91
C LYS A 50 -10.97 6.12 -1.12
N PHE A 51 -9.87 5.92 -1.82
CA PHE A 51 -8.63 5.55 -1.15
C PHE A 51 -8.11 6.68 -0.27
N ALA A 52 -8.20 7.91 -0.76
CA ALA A 52 -7.80 9.07 0.03
C ALA A 52 -8.64 9.17 1.30
N GLN A 53 -9.95 8.96 1.18
CA GLN A 53 -10.83 8.95 2.34
C GLN A 53 -10.46 7.85 3.32
N LEU A 54 -10.16 6.68 2.80
CA LEU A 54 -9.76 5.55 3.64
C LEU A 54 -8.52 5.87 4.45
N LEU A 55 -7.55 6.51 3.84
CA LEU A 55 -6.30 6.84 4.51
C LEU A 55 -6.35 8.13 5.32
N GLY A 56 -7.43 8.91 5.17
CA GLY A 56 -7.55 10.17 5.88
C GLY A 56 -6.66 11.27 5.32
N ILE A 57 -6.41 11.25 4.04
CA ILE A 57 -5.59 12.26 3.37
C ILE A 57 -6.39 12.96 2.30
N SER A 58 -5.88 14.09 1.82
CA SER A 58 -6.53 14.80 0.73
C SER A 58 -6.28 14.10 -0.59
N ILE A 59 -7.20 14.30 -1.53
CA ILE A 59 -7.04 13.74 -2.85
C ILE A 59 -5.80 14.32 -3.55
N GLY A 60 -5.48 15.57 -3.27
CA GLY A 60 -4.28 16.18 -3.83
C GLY A 60 -3.00 15.51 -3.35
N THR A 61 -2.96 15.18 -2.07
CA THR A 61 -1.82 14.47 -1.51
C THR A 61 -1.65 13.10 -2.19
N LEU A 62 -2.76 12.38 -2.34
CA LEU A 62 -2.71 11.07 -2.97
C LEU A 62 -2.23 11.16 -4.41
N ARG A 63 -2.74 12.14 -5.15
CA ARG A 63 -2.33 12.32 -6.53
C ARG A 63 -0.84 12.62 -6.65
N ASN A 64 -0.32 13.46 -5.74
CA ASN A 64 1.11 13.77 -5.73
C ASN A 64 1.95 12.53 -5.51
N TRP A 65 1.50 11.67 -4.60
CA TRP A 65 2.21 10.42 -4.35
C TRP A 65 2.18 9.50 -5.57
N GLU A 66 1.01 9.36 -6.20
CA GLU A 66 0.87 8.46 -7.33
C GLU A 66 1.64 8.95 -8.56
N GLN A 67 1.76 10.26 -8.70
CA GLN A 67 2.49 10.83 -9.81
C GLN A 67 3.99 10.99 -9.54
N GLY A 68 4.42 10.64 -8.34
CA GLY A 68 5.83 10.71 -8.00
C GLY A 68 6.34 12.11 -7.67
N ARG A 69 5.44 13.08 -7.54
CA ARG A 69 5.86 14.45 -7.19
C ARG A 69 6.29 14.55 -5.75
N ARG A 70 5.69 13.76 -4.90
CA ARG A 70 6.05 13.67 -3.49
C ARG A 70 5.98 12.24 -3.06
N LYS A 71 6.76 11.91 -2.05
CA LYS A 71 6.77 10.57 -1.50
C LYS A 71 6.16 10.60 -0.10
N PRO A 72 5.43 9.53 0.26
CA PRO A 72 4.95 9.43 1.64
C PRO A 72 6.12 9.41 2.60
N GLU A 73 5.99 10.12 3.70
CA GLU A 73 7.04 10.19 4.70
C GLU A 73 6.46 10.00 6.08
N GLY A 74 7.31 9.59 7.00
CA GLY A 74 6.91 9.43 8.39
C GLY A 74 5.74 8.50 8.57
N PRO A 75 4.73 8.92 9.35
CA PRO A 75 3.57 8.05 9.62
C PRO A 75 2.83 7.60 8.38
N ALA A 76 2.79 8.45 7.35
CA ALA A 76 2.11 8.08 6.12
C ALA A 76 2.77 6.88 5.46
N ARG A 77 4.08 6.84 5.52
CA ARG A 77 4.84 5.74 4.95
C ARG A 77 4.54 4.45 5.70
N THR A 78 4.50 4.51 7.01
CA THR A 78 4.15 3.35 7.82
C THR A 78 2.74 2.89 7.53
N LEU A 79 1.82 3.84 7.41
CA LEU A 79 0.43 3.53 7.10
C LEU A 79 0.32 2.78 5.78
N LEU A 80 1.05 3.21 4.78
CA LEU A 80 1.01 2.55 3.49
C LEU A 80 1.63 1.17 3.52
N ARG A 81 2.65 0.98 4.33
CA ARG A 81 3.21 -0.35 4.53
C ARG A 81 2.20 -1.29 5.17
N VAL A 82 1.47 -0.78 6.15
CA VAL A 82 0.41 -1.57 6.78
C VAL A 82 -0.67 -1.87 5.76
N ALA A 83 -1.04 -0.89 4.95
CA ALA A 83 -2.05 -1.10 3.92
C ALA A 83 -1.64 -2.18 2.93
N ALA A 84 -0.36 -2.22 2.59
CA ALA A 84 0.14 -3.20 1.64
C ALA A 84 0.18 -4.61 2.24
N LYS A 85 0.56 -4.71 3.49
CA LYS A 85 0.74 -6.01 4.12
C LYS A 85 -0.49 -6.52 4.84
N HIS A 86 -1.27 -5.60 5.38
CA HIS A 86 -2.43 -5.93 6.18
C HIS A 86 -3.60 -5.04 5.80
N PRO A 87 -4.10 -5.19 4.57
CA PRO A 87 -5.20 -4.31 4.12
C PRO A 87 -6.44 -4.44 4.99
N GLU A 88 -6.63 -5.61 5.58
CA GLU A 88 -7.75 -5.85 6.45
C GLU A 88 -7.74 -4.94 7.67
N ALA A 89 -6.55 -4.66 8.20
CA ALA A 89 -6.42 -3.79 9.36
C ALA A 89 -6.89 -2.37 9.03
N ILE A 90 -6.53 -1.89 7.86
CA ILE A 90 -6.93 -0.54 7.42
C ILE A 90 -8.43 -0.46 7.24
N LEU A 91 -9.01 -1.47 6.61
CA LEU A 91 -10.45 -1.48 6.38
C LEU A 91 -11.22 -1.60 7.68
N ASP A 92 -10.71 -2.37 8.60
CA ASP A 92 -11.34 -2.58 9.89
C ASP A 92 -11.38 -1.29 10.69
N VAL A 93 -10.27 -0.58 10.75
CA VAL A 93 -10.21 0.69 11.45
C VAL A 93 -11.16 1.71 10.82
N SER A 94 -11.21 1.73 9.50
CA SER A 94 -12.08 2.64 8.77
C SER A 94 -13.55 2.38 9.10
N ARG A 95 -13.93 1.13 9.25
CA ARG A 95 -15.31 0.79 9.56
C ARG A 95 -15.67 1.08 11.01
N SER A 96 -14.67 1.04 11.86
CA SER A 96 -14.90 1.28 13.28
C SER A 96 -15.03 2.75 13.64
N ALA A 97 -14.55 3.63 12.77
CA ALA A 97 -14.52 5.06 13.05
C ALA A 97 -15.90 5.75 12.98
#